data_8af1c74ffd316b5d8fd0c7c21a8f2137
#
_entry.id   8af1c74ffd316b5d8fd0c7c21a8f2137
#
_cell.length_a   1.000
_cell.length_b   1.000
_cell.length_c   1.000
_cell.angle_alpha   90.00
_cell.angle_beta   90.00
_cell.angle_gamma   90.00
#
_symmetry.space_group_name_H-M   'P 1'
#
loop_
_entity.id
_entity.type
_entity.pdbx_description
1 polymer ?
#
loop_
_entity_poly.entity_id
_entity_poly.type
_entity_poly.pdbx_seq_one_letter_code
_entity_poly.pdbx_strand_id
1 'polypeptide(L)' 'MRQLLDVEELAQYLKLQKQTIYNWLNQNKISGIKIGGVWRFDKKEIDKWLKSQARNAQNVPHNKPE' A
#
# COMPACT_ATOMS: atom_id res chain seq x y z
N MET A 1 10.10 -12.09 11.86
CA MET A 1 8.77 -12.00 12.46
C MET A 1 7.87 -11.12 11.62
N ARG A 2 6.63 -11.55 11.43
CA ARG A 2 5.69 -10.82 10.59
C ARG A 2 5.20 -9.56 11.29
N GLN A 3 5.15 -8.46 10.57
CA GLN A 3 4.61 -7.22 11.09
C GLN A 3 3.36 -6.85 10.30
N LEU A 4 2.26 -6.66 11.02
CA LEU A 4 1.00 -6.28 10.40
C LEU A 4 0.71 -4.82 10.71
N LEU A 5 0.23 -4.13 9.67
CA LEU A 5 -0.14 -2.72 9.76
C LEU A 5 -1.64 -2.60 9.58
N ASP A 6 -2.27 -1.69 10.31
CA ASP A 6 -3.65 -1.36 10.02
C ASP A 6 -3.69 -0.28 8.93
N VAL A 7 -4.90 0.13 8.55
CA VAL A 7 -5.04 1.12 7.47
C VAL A 7 -4.35 2.43 7.83
N GLU A 8 -4.51 2.86 9.07
CA GLU A 8 -3.91 4.11 9.51
C GLU A 8 -2.38 4.04 9.49
N GLU A 9 -1.84 2.94 10.01
CA GLU A 9 -0.40 2.75 10.01
C GLU A 9 0.15 2.67 8.60
N LEU A 10 -0.56 1.96 7.72
CA LEU A 10 -0.12 1.86 6.33
C LEU A 10 -0.15 3.21 5.65
N ALA A 11 -1.20 4.00 5.89
CA ALA A 11 -1.30 5.32 5.29
C ALA A 11 -0.14 6.20 5.76
N GLN A 12 0.21 6.13 7.04
CA GLN A 12 1.35 6.89 7.56
C GLN A 12 2.66 6.39 6.97
N TYR A 13 2.80 5.09 6.85
CA TYR A 13 4.00 4.48 6.29
C TYR A 13 4.23 4.94 4.85
N LEU A 14 3.17 5.02 4.08
CA LEU A 14 3.25 5.44 2.68
C LEU A 14 3.06 6.93 2.52
N LYS A 15 2.76 7.63 3.61
CA LYS A 15 2.49 9.07 3.61
C LYS A 15 1.33 9.45 2.70
N LEU A 16 0.27 8.67 2.83
CA LEU A 16 -0.95 8.86 2.05
C LEU A 16 -2.13 9.01 2.99
N GLN A 17 -3.26 9.39 2.43
CA GLN A 17 -4.51 9.45 3.18
C GLN A 17 -5.15 8.07 3.22
N LYS A 18 -5.89 7.81 4.30
CA LYS A 18 -6.58 6.52 4.45
C LYS A 18 -7.54 6.26 3.29
N GLN A 19 -8.18 7.31 2.80
CA GLN A 19 -9.12 7.16 1.70
C GLN A 19 -8.44 6.55 0.48
N THR A 20 -7.21 6.93 0.23
CA THR A 20 -6.44 6.37 -0.88
C THR A 20 -6.27 4.87 -0.72
N ILE A 21 -5.98 4.43 0.51
CA ILE A 21 -5.82 3.01 0.78
C ILE A 21 -7.13 2.26 0.51
N TYR A 22 -8.24 2.81 0.99
CA TYR A 22 -9.54 2.18 0.75
C TYR A 22 -9.88 2.11 -0.73
N ASN A 23 -9.56 3.17 -1.48
CA ASN A 23 -9.79 3.15 -2.92
C ASN A 23 -9.00 2.06 -3.60
N TRP A 24 -7.74 1.89 -3.18
CA TRP A 24 -6.89 0.86 -3.76
C TRP A 24 -7.38 -0.54 -3.43
N LEU A 25 -7.90 -0.73 -2.23
CA LEU A 25 -8.50 -2.01 -1.86
C LEU A 25 -9.69 -2.32 -2.74
N ASN A 26 -10.54 -1.33 -2.99
CA ASN A 26 -11.70 -1.51 -3.85
C ASN A 26 -11.31 -1.82 -5.29
N GLN A 27 -10.18 -1.30 -5.72
CA GLN A 27 -9.69 -1.52 -7.08
C GLN A 27 -8.78 -2.74 -7.19
N ASN A 28 -8.58 -3.45 -6.10
CA ASN A 28 -7.69 -4.60 -6.03
C ASN A 28 -6.25 -4.25 -6.43
N LYS A 29 -5.86 -3.01 -6.16
CA LYS A 29 -4.50 -2.57 -6.46
C LYS A 29 -3.52 -2.93 -5.36
N ILE A 30 -4.00 -3.17 -4.16
CA ILE A 30 -3.17 -3.50 -3.03
C ILE A 30 -3.80 -4.67 -2.30
N SER A 31 -2.96 -5.56 -1.79
CA SER A 31 -3.42 -6.75 -1.08
C SER A 31 -3.52 -6.49 0.40
N GLY A 32 -4.66 -6.85 0.97
CA GLY A 32 -4.86 -6.76 2.40
C GLY A 32 -5.47 -8.04 2.91
N ILE A 33 -5.36 -8.24 4.22
CA ILE A 33 -5.95 -9.39 4.89
C ILE A 33 -7.06 -8.86 5.80
N LYS A 34 -8.26 -9.41 5.67
CA LYS A 34 -9.35 -8.99 6.52
C LYS A 34 -9.46 -9.95 7.69
N ILE A 35 -9.16 -9.46 8.87
CA ILE A 35 -9.16 -10.25 10.09
C ILE A 35 -10.15 -9.62 11.06
N GLY A 36 -11.19 -10.38 11.42
CA GLY A 36 -12.18 -9.88 12.37
C GLY A 36 -12.86 -8.59 11.92
N GLY A 37 -13.07 -8.44 10.62
CA GLY A 37 -13.75 -7.27 10.08
C GLY A 37 -12.89 -6.05 9.87
N VAL A 38 -11.58 -6.15 10.15
CA VAL A 38 -10.67 -5.03 9.93
C VAL A 38 -9.55 -5.45 9.00
N TRP A 39 -9.07 -4.47 8.23
CA TRP A 39 -8.00 -4.72 7.28
C TRP A 39 -6.65 -4.71 7.98
N ARG A 40 -5.80 -5.66 7.58
CA ARG A 40 -4.41 -5.68 8.01
C ARG A 40 -3.52 -5.89 6.80
N PHE A 41 -2.31 -5.38 6.86
CA PHE A 41 -1.37 -5.44 5.75
C PHE A 41 -0.05 -5.99 6.25
N ASP A 42 0.48 -6.99 5.57
CA ASP A 42 1.79 -7.55 5.89
C ASP A 42 2.85 -6.58 5.34
N LYS A 43 3.66 -6.04 6.24
CA LYS A 43 4.66 -5.05 5.85
C LYS A 43 5.58 -5.58 4.76
N LYS A 44 5.95 -6.86 4.84
CA LYS A 44 6.81 -7.47 3.84
C LYS A 44 6.16 -7.45 2.46
N GLU A 45 4.89 -7.77 2.41
CA GLU A 45 4.17 -7.74 1.14
C GLU A 45 4.03 -6.32 0.61
N ILE A 46 3.83 -5.37 1.49
CA ILE A 46 3.77 -3.97 1.09
C ILE A 46 5.11 -3.52 0.52
N ASP A 47 6.20 -3.92 1.14
CA ASP A 47 7.53 -3.55 0.65
C ASP A 47 7.78 -4.13 -0.74
N LYS A 48 7.34 -5.35 -0.99
CA LYS A 48 7.44 -5.95 -2.33
C LYS A 48 6.61 -5.18 -3.34
N TRP A 49 5.40 -4.81 -2.93
CA TRP A 49 4.50 -4.05 -3.79
C TRP A 49 5.12 -2.69 -4.14
N LEU A 50 5.75 -2.05 -3.15
CA LEU A 50 6.42 -0.77 -3.37
C LEU A 50 7.54 -0.90 -4.39
N LYS A 51 8.31 -1.96 -4.30
CA LYS A 51 9.39 -2.18 -5.26
C LYS A 51 8.84 -2.34 -6.67
N SER A 52 7.71 -3.02 -6.79
CA SER A 52 7.05 -3.19 -8.07
C SER A 52 6.59 -1.85 -8.63
N GLN A 53 6.03 -1.01 -7.78
CA GLN A 53 5.57 0.31 -8.20
C GLN A 53 6.74 1.21 -8.60
N ALA A 54 7.82 1.15 -7.85
CA ALA A 54 9.00 1.95 -8.15
C ALA A 54 9.58 1.56 -9.51
N ARG A 55 9.58 0.27 -9.80
CA ARG A 55 10.07 -0.21 -11.09
C ARG A 55 9.21 0.30 -12.22
N ASN A 56 7.89 0.28 -12.04
CA ASN A 56 6.97 0.81 -13.03
C ASN A 56 7.16 2.31 -13.22
N ALA A 57 7.42 3.01 -12.14
CA ALA A 57 7.62 4.46 -12.19
C ALA A 57 8.86 4.84 -12.98
N GLN A 58 9.86 3.99 -12.97
CA GLN A 58 11.08 4.26 -13.72
C GLN A 58 10.86 4.29 -15.22
N ASN A 59 9.81 3.66 -15.67
CA ASN A 59 9.47 3.65 -17.09
C ASN A 59 8.64 4.84 -17.50
N VAL A 60 8.23 5.68 -16.54
CA VAL A 60 7.42 6.85 -16.80
C VAL A 60 8.31 8.08 -16.73
N PRO A 61 8.38 8.83 -17.81
CA PRO A 61 9.18 10.04 -17.78
C PRO A 61 8.65 11.03 -16.78
N HIS A 62 8.52 11.43 -16.15
CA HIS A 62 8.07 12.21 -15.21
C HIS A 62 7.94 12.44 -14.15
N ASN A 63 7.63 12.75 -13.95
CA ASN A 63 7.62 12.89 -12.90
C ASN A 63 6.73 13.24 -12.14
N LYS A 64 6.38 13.18 -11.79
CA LYS A 64 5.68 13.58 -10.95
C LYS A 64 5.62 13.79 -9.90
N PRO A 65 5.54 14.20 -9.54
CA PRO A 65 5.65 14.21 -8.47
C PRO A 65 5.04 14.12 -7.63
N GLU A 66 4.97 14.12 -7.32
CA GLU A 66 4.45 14.15 -6.39
C GLU A 66 4.24 14.41 -5.90
#